data_e3916a080d9bd507ed9633dfce3e2487
#
_entry.id   e3916a080d9bd507ed9633dfce3e2487
#
_cell.length_a   1.000
_cell.length_b   1.000
_cell.length_c   1.000
_cell.angle_alpha   90.00
_cell.angle_beta   90.00
_cell.angle_gamma   90.00
#
_symmetry.space_group_name_H-M   'P 1'
#
loop_
_entity.id
_entity.type
_entity.pdbx_description
1 polymer ?
#
loop_
_entity_poly.entity_id
_entity_poly.type
_entity_poly.pdbx_seq_one_letter_code
_entity_poly.pdbx_strand_id
1 'polypeptide(L)'
;MELEDIGWNEEFAAEFKPFAKKGWIPARLVRDNKITYGALLAGPKELEVVMSGKVYHDASSDAELPAVGDWVALELSVGGDDNDNMIRARLSRQTCFSRKLPGKSSEEQVMAANVNVVVIMTDAGSDFNPRRMERYFMLVERSRAKAVVLVNKSDLFPDDLNVSAKEEIEELNAAADVYITSAAKNEGLGVLKQYLKKGVSITIVGSSGVGKSTLVNQLLGDEWQWVSDVNELTGKGRHTTTARELLVLDEGGILIDNPGIREVQMWTDENTLRESFIDIDAIASQCKFHDCKHASDKGCAINAAVESGELSIERYESYLKLEDEIEELNKRRKKRQMITERRAKRDNRIKARNLADRIDYDNNQKPENY
;
A
#
# COMPACT_ATOMS: atom_id res chain seq x y z
N MET A 1 11.62 -23.26 6.26
CA MET A 1 11.37 -21.81 6.12
C MET A 1 11.16 -21.25 7.52
N GLU A 2 12.05 -20.33 7.92
CA GLU A 2 11.96 -19.66 9.21
C GLU A 2 11.14 -18.35 9.04
N LEU A 3 10.75 -17.70 10.14
CA LEU A 3 9.99 -16.43 10.05
C LEU A 3 10.79 -15.32 9.40
N GLU A 4 12.12 -15.31 9.58
CA GLU A 4 13.05 -14.37 8.97
C GLU A 4 13.05 -14.49 7.45
N ASP A 5 12.80 -15.68 6.90
CA ASP A 5 12.71 -15.92 5.46
C ASP A 5 11.55 -15.19 4.82
N ILE A 6 10.52 -14.96 5.63
CA ILE A 6 9.31 -14.23 5.23
C ILE A 6 9.25 -12.82 5.84
N GLY A 7 10.39 -12.26 6.28
CA GLY A 7 10.54 -10.86 6.66
C GLY A 7 10.28 -10.54 8.13
N TRP A 8 10.30 -11.53 9.03
CA TRP A 8 10.28 -11.28 10.46
C TRP A 8 11.58 -10.63 10.93
N ASN A 9 11.48 -9.68 11.85
CA ASN A 9 12.64 -8.99 12.39
C ASN A 9 12.49 -8.69 13.89
N GLU A 10 13.52 -8.08 14.49
CA GLU A 10 13.58 -7.78 15.92
C GLU A 10 12.46 -6.83 16.39
N GLU A 11 12.02 -5.89 15.55
CA GLU A 11 10.94 -4.95 15.90
C GLU A 11 9.60 -5.68 16.01
N PHE A 12 9.28 -6.56 15.05
CA PHE A 12 8.10 -7.42 15.15
C PHE A 12 8.18 -8.37 16.34
N ALA A 13 9.35 -8.94 16.61
CA ALA A 13 9.57 -9.82 17.75
C ALA A 13 9.34 -9.07 19.08
N ALA A 14 9.78 -7.83 19.18
CA ALA A 14 9.58 -6.99 20.37
C ALA A 14 8.10 -6.66 20.58
N GLU A 15 7.39 -6.24 19.52
CA GLU A 15 5.96 -5.93 19.57
C GLU A 15 5.12 -7.19 19.85
N PHE A 16 5.55 -8.35 19.40
CA PHE A 16 4.82 -9.62 19.56
C PHE A 16 4.88 -10.20 21.00
N LYS A 17 5.86 -9.83 21.84
CA LYS A 17 6.04 -10.38 23.20
C LYS A 17 4.77 -10.48 24.06
N PRO A 18 3.87 -9.46 24.09
CA PRO A 18 2.62 -9.56 24.86
C PRO A 18 1.66 -10.62 24.34
N PHE A 19 1.68 -10.91 23.04
CA PHE A 19 0.83 -11.89 22.38
C PHE A 19 1.35 -13.33 22.62
N ALA A 20 2.65 -13.52 22.59
CA ALA A 20 3.29 -14.80 22.93
C ALA A 20 2.93 -15.27 24.33
N LYS A 21 2.81 -14.37 25.32
CA LYS A 21 2.37 -14.68 26.68
C LYS A 21 0.94 -15.23 26.76
N LYS A 22 0.12 -14.97 25.72
CA LYS A 22 -1.26 -15.49 25.61
C LYS A 22 -1.32 -16.84 24.89
N GLY A 23 -0.18 -17.38 24.46
CA GLY A 23 -0.10 -18.61 23.67
C GLY A 23 -0.43 -18.40 22.18
N TRP A 24 -0.49 -17.15 21.71
CA TRP A 24 -0.70 -16.85 20.30
C TRP A 24 0.61 -16.97 19.53
N ILE A 25 0.52 -17.20 18.21
CA ILE A 25 1.66 -17.40 17.34
C ILE A 25 1.72 -16.31 16.27
N PRO A 26 2.93 -15.89 15.81
CA PRO A 26 3.08 -14.95 14.73
C PRO A 26 2.84 -15.61 13.38
N ALA A 27 2.16 -14.91 12.48
CA ALA A 27 1.98 -15.33 11.10
C ALA A 27 2.00 -14.13 10.16
N ARG A 28 2.40 -14.35 8.91
CA ARG A 28 2.34 -13.36 7.85
C ARG A 28 1.17 -13.63 6.92
N LEU A 29 0.34 -12.64 6.66
CA LEU A 29 -0.79 -12.79 5.74
C LEU A 29 -0.30 -12.84 4.30
N VAL A 30 -0.66 -13.90 3.59
CA VAL A 30 -0.22 -14.16 2.21
C VAL A 30 -1.34 -14.04 1.20
N ARG A 31 -2.60 -14.15 1.63
CA ARG A 31 -3.77 -14.07 0.74
C ARG A 31 -4.94 -13.39 1.45
N ASP A 32 -5.72 -12.62 0.68
CA ASP A 32 -6.98 -11.99 1.13
C ASP A 32 -8.13 -12.48 0.25
N ASN A 33 -8.98 -13.33 0.81
CA ASN A 33 -10.18 -13.88 0.16
C ASN A 33 -11.45 -13.11 0.58
N LYS A 34 -11.32 -11.91 1.18
CA LYS A 34 -12.38 -11.04 1.71
C LYS A 34 -13.00 -11.50 3.03
N ILE A 35 -13.27 -12.78 3.21
CA ILE A 35 -13.86 -13.35 4.42
C ILE A 35 -12.78 -14.07 5.23
N THR A 36 -11.93 -14.81 4.54
CA THR A 36 -10.81 -15.56 5.11
C THR A 36 -9.49 -15.03 4.58
N TYR A 37 -8.41 -15.33 5.29
CA TYR A 37 -7.06 -14.98 4.91
C TYR A 37 -6.20 -16.24 4.86
N GLY A 38 -5.26 -16.27 3.93
CA GLY A 38 -4.14 -17.21 3.99
C GLY A 38 -3.07 -16.64 4.91
N ALA A 39 -2.59 -17.43 5.86
CA ALA A 39 -1.56 -17.03 6.82
C ALA A 39 -0.40 -18.03 6.82
N LEU A 40 0.82 -17.53 6.65
CA LEU A 40 2.05 -18.32 6.60
C LEU A 40 2.75 -18.26 7.97
N LEU A 41 3.10 -19.43 8.48
CA LEU A 41 3.81 -19.62 9.75
C LEU A 41 5.30 -19.95 9.50
N ALA A 42 6.06 -20.15 10.56
CA ALA A 42 7.32 -20.89 10.46
C ALA A 42 7.04 -22.30 9.92
N GLY A 43 7.81 -22.72 8.93
CA GLY A 43 7.55 -23.94 8.15
C GLY A 43 6.81 -23.66 6.84
N PRO A 44 6.56 -24.68 6.01
CA PRO A 44 5.94 -24.50 4.70
C PRO A 44 4.40 -24.46 4.74
N LYS A 45 3.78 -24.50 5.93
CA LYS A 45 2.33 -24.64 6.07
C LYS A 45 1.64 -23.28 6.00
N GLU A 46 0.73 -23.12 5.03
CA GLU A 46 -0.25 -22.04 5.00
C GLU A 46 -1.51 -22.51 5.74
N LEU A 47 -2.09 -21.62 6.56
CA LEU A 47 -3.35 -21.84 7.26
C LEU A 47 -4.40 -20.90 6.72
N GLU A 48 -5.65 -21.38 6.63
CA GLU A 48 -6.79 -20.50 6.48
C GLU A 48 -7.20 -19.96 7.85
N VAL A 49 -7.40 -18.64 7.93
CA VAL A 49 -7.69 -17.94 9.18
C VAL A 49 -8.78 -16.92 9.00
N VAL A 50 -9.52 -16.62 10.05
CA VAL A 50 -10.59 -15.61 10.07
C VAL A 50 -10.22 -14.45 10.99
N MET A 51 -10.73 -13.26 10.68
CA MET A 51 -10.54 -12.10 11.53
C MET A 51 -11.52 -12.15 12.71
N SER A 52 -11.04 -11.93 13.94
CA SER A 52 -11.91 -11.83 15.11
C SER A 52 -12.78 -10.57 15.06
N GLY A 53 -13.99 -10.64 15.60
CA GLY A 53 -14.88 -9.49 15.67
C GLY A 53 -14.26 -8.28 16.37
N LYS A 54 -13.35 -8.50 17.33
CA LYS A 54 -12.63 -7.42 18.00
C LYS A 54 -11.73 -6.64 17.04
N VAL A 55 -10.94 -7.32 16.22
CA VAL A 55 -10.06 -6.67 15.22
C VAL A 55 -10.90 -5.86 14.23
N TYR A 56 -12.06 -6.38 13.82
CA TYR A 56 -12.97 -5.66 12.94
C TYR A 56 -13.58 -4.41 13.59
N HIS A 57 -14.00 -4.51 14.84
CA HIS A 57 -14.66 -3.39 15.54
C HIS A 57 -13.69 -2.31 16.02
N ASP A 58 -12.44 -2.66 16.30
CA ASP A 58 -11.41 -1.73 16.72
C ASP A 58 -10.87 -0.89 15.53
N ALA A 59 -11.05 -1.37 14.28
CA ALA A 59 -10.62 -0.66 13.09
C ALA A 59 -11.50 0.57 12.80
N SER A 60 -10.87 1.75 12.68
CA SER A 60 -11.53 3.02 12.36
C SER A 60 -11.78 3.20 10.87
N SER A 61 -11.07 2.43 10.04
CA SER A 61 -11.17 2.43 8.57
C SER A 61 -10.78 1.08 7.98
N ASP A 62 -11.15 0.85 6.72
CA ASP A 62 -10.76 -0.36 5.98
C ASP A 62 -9.23 -0.51 5.86
N ALA A 63 -8.49 0.60 5.88
CA ALA A 63 -7.02 0.58 5.84
C ALA A 63 -6.38 0.00 7.12
N GLU A 64 -7.10 0.01 8.23
CA GLU A 64 -6.64 -0.58 9.49
C GLU A 64 -6.92 -2.09 9.59
N LEU A 65 -7.77 -2.62 8.73
CA LEU A 65 -8.02 -4.05 8.64
C LEU A 65 -6.76 -4.80 8.15
N PRO A 66 -6.63 -6.08 8.51
CA PRO A 66 -5.54 -6.92 8.00
C PRO A 66 -5.49 -6.94 6.47
N ALA A 67 -4.29 -6.91 5.91
CA ALA A 67 -4.03 -6.93 4.48
C ALA A 67 -2.85 -7.86 4.16
N VAL A 68 -2.67 -8.20 2.89
CA VAL A 68 -1.54 -9.03 2.44
C VAL A 68 -0.21 -8.36 2.81
N GLY A 69 0.68 -9.14 3.41
CA GLY A 69 1.97 -8.70 3.94
C GLY A 69 1.96 -8.29 5.42
N ASP A 70 0.79 -8.16 6.04
CA ASP A 70 0.70 -7.88 7.48
C ASP A 70 1.19 -9.05 8.33
N TRP A 71 1.84 -8.70 9.45
CA TRP A 71 2.09 -9.63 10.55
C TRP A 71 0.93 -9.59 11.53
N VAL A 72 0.50 -10.77 11.94
CA VAL A 72 -0.67 -10.95 12.83
C VAL A 72 -0.36 -11.91 13.98
N ALA A 73 -1.08 -11.75 15.07
CA ALA A 73 -1.09 -12.70 16.18
C ALA A 73 -2.29 -13.63 16.00
N LEU A 74 -2.02 -14.92 15.79
CA LEU A 74 -3.02 -15.97 15.62
C LEU A 74 -3.25 -16.74 16.90
N GLU A 75 -4.50 -17.00 17.19
CA GLU A 75 -4.94 -18.03 18.12
C GLU A 75 -5.37 -19.24 17.30
N LEU A 76 -4.68 -20.37 17.55
CA LEU A 76 -4.99 -21.62 16.86
C LEU A 76 -6.14 -22.34 17.58
N SER A 77 -7.02 -22.99 16.82
CA SER A 77 -8.07 -23.85 17.33
C SER A 77 -7.50 -25.11 18.00
N VAL A 78 -8.02 -25.46 19.16
CA VAL A 78 -7.61 -26.65 19.94
C VAL A 78 -8.25 -27.94 19.39
N GLY A 79 -9.11 -27.88 18.36
CA GLY A 79 -9.85 -29.01 17.85
C GLY A 79 -9.44 -29.53 16.47
N GLY A 80 -8.48 -28.90 15.81
CA GLY A 80 -7.98 -29.34 14.49
C GLY A 80 -8.88 -28.95 13.30
N ASP A 81 -9.92 -28.15 13.48
CA ASP A 81 -10.70 -27.56 12.39
C ASP A 81 -10.02 -26.25 11.98
N ASP A 82 -9.45 -26.21 10.78
CA ASP A 82 -8.70 -25.03 10.26
C ASP A 82 -9.57 -23.76 10.18
N ASN A 83 -10.89 -23.91 10.16
CA ASN A 83 -11.85 -22.80 10.09
C ASN A 83 -11.97 -21.97 11.40
N ASP A 84 -11.38 -22.42 12.50
CA ASP A 84 -11.47 -21.76 13.79
C ASP A 84 -10.20 -20.99 14.19
N ASN A 85 -9.18 -20.96 13.32
CA ASN A 85 -7.96 -20.17 13.54
C ASN A 85 -8.26 -18.68 13.42
N MET A 86 -7.95 -17.88 14.45
CA MET A 86 -8.38 -16.49 14.50
C MET A 86 -7.24 -15.49 14.55
N ILE A 87 -7.34 -14.44 13.74
CA ILE A 87 -6.51 -13.22 13.87
C ILE A 87 -7.02 -12.45 15.09
N ARG A 88 -6.19 -12.37 16.14
CA ARG A 88 -6.51 -11.67 17.40
C ARG A 88 -5.94 -10.26 17.45
N ALA A 89 -4.87 -10.00 16.73
CA ALA A 89 -4.28 -8.69 16.58
C ALA A 89 -3.48 -8.60 15.27
N ARG A 90 -3.37 -7.40 14.73
CA ARG A 90 -2.42 -7.04 13.67
C ARG A 90 -1.27 -6.26 14.32
N LEU A 91 -0.04 -6.56 13.94
CA LEU A 91 1.15 -5.82 14.36
C LEU A 91 1.23 -4.49 13.58
N SER A 92 1.97 -3.54 14.10
CA SER A 92 2.24 -2.26 13.44
C SER A 92 2.95 -2.48 12.11
N ARG A 93 2.51 -1.79 11.06
CA ARG A 93 3.16 -1.81 9.76
C ARG A 93 4.41 -0.96 9.79
N GLN A 94 5.54 -1.50 9.36
CA GLN A 94 6.78 -0.73 9.16
C GLN A 94 6.70 0.08 7.88
N THR A 95 6.11 -0.49 6.83
CA THR A 95 5.82 0.16 5.56
C THR A 95 4.40 -0.19 5.11
N CYS A 96 3.77 0.72 4.36
CA CYS A 96 2.40 0.50 3.88
C CYS A 96 2.18 1.18 2.52
N PHE A 97 2.28 0.40 1.45
CA PHE A 97 1.94 0.93 0.13
C PHE A 97 0.43 0.86 -0.08
N SER A 98 -0.18 2.01 -0.26
CA SER A 98 -1.62 2.16 -0.36
C SER A 98 -2.02 3.14 -1.45
N ARG A 99 -3.25 3.03 -1.90
CA ARG A 99 -3.84 3.95 -2.88
C ARG A 99 -5.24 4.38 -2.48
N LYS A 100 -5.79 5.35 -3.19
CA LYS A 100 -7.22 5.67 -3.11
C LYS A 100 -8.05 4.53 -3.68
N LEU A 101 -9.14 4.16 -3.00
CA LEU A 101 -10.07 3.14 -3.51
C LEU A 101 -10.82 3.69 -4.73
N PRO A 102 -10.78 3.01 -5.89
CA PRO A 102 -11.50 3.44 -7.09
C PRO A 102 -13.01 3.62 -6.83
N GLY A 103 -13.57 4.74 -7.31
CA GLY A 103 -15.01 5.02 -7.16
C GLY A 103 -15.46 5.53 -5.78
N LYS A 104 -14.60 5.48 -4.75
CA LYS A 104 -14.89 6.00 -3.40
C LYS A 104 -13.90 7.09 -3.04
N SER A 105 -14.40 8.30 -2.91
CA SER A 105 -13.60 9.53 -2.88
C SER A 105 -12.75 9.75 -1.61
N SER A 106 -12.85 8.92 -0.60
CA SER A 106 -12.17 9.14 0.68
C SER A 106 -11.78 7.86 1.42
N GLU A 107 -11.68 6.74 0.71
CA GLU A 107 -11.26 5.47 1.31
C GLU A 107 -9.88 5.07 0.81
N GLU A 108 -9.02 4.69 1.74
CA GLU A 108 -7.69 4.16 1.49
C GLU A 108 -7.77 2.65 1.30
N GLN A 109 -7.04 2.14 0.31
CA GLN A 109 -6.88 0.72 0.06
C GLN A 109 -5.41 0.35 0.21
N VAL A 110 -5.10 -0.47 1.20
CA VAL A 110 -3.77 -1.04 1.36
C VAL A 110 -3.52 -2.02 0.23
N MET A 111 -2.44 -1.81 -0.49
CA MET A 111 -2.02 -2.65 -1.62
C MET A 111 -1.03 -3.71 -1.17
N ALA A 112 -0.03 -3.29 -0.38
CA ALA A 112 0.98 -4.17 0.18
C ALA A 112 1.42 -3.62 1.54
N ALA A 113 1.35 -4.46 2.58
CA ALA A 113 1.87 -4.15 3.90
C ALA A 113 3.28 -4.72 4.06
N ASN A 114 4.14 -4.02 4.80
CA ASN A 114 5.50 -4.44 5.10
C ASN A 114 6.31 -4.78 3.84
N VAL A 115 6.19 -3.92 2.82
CA VAL A 115 6.91 -4.00 1.56
C VAL A 115 8.16 -3.14 1.63
N ASN A 116 9.32 -3.69 1.27
CA ASN A 116 10.60 -2.98 1.33
C ASN A 116 10.85 -2.15 0.07
N VAL A 117 10.42 -2.67 -1.10
CA VAL A 117 10.70 -2.06 -2.40
C VAL A 117 9.43 -2.02 -3.24
N VAL A 118 9.16 -0.87 -3.84
CA VAL A 118 8.12 -0.71 -4.87
C VAL A 118 8.81 -0.57 -6.22
N VAL A 119 8.61 -1.54 -7.09
CA VAL A 119 9.10 -1.55 -8.46
C VAL A 119 8.06 -0.86 -9.35
N ILE A 120 8.40 0.32 -9.87
CA ILE A 120 7.58 1.11 -10.78
C ILE A 120 7.99 0.75 -12.21
N MET A 121 7.05 0.27 -13.03
CA MET A 121 7.31 -0.04 -14.43
C MET A 121 6.69 1.01 -15.34
N THR A 122 7.49 1.51 -16.27
CA THR A 122 7.10 2.36 -17.42
C THR A 122 7.80 1.88 -18.68
N ASP A 123 7.50 2.43 -19.86
CA ASP A 123 8.33 2.26 -21.07
C ASP A 123 8.84 3.64 -21.54
N ALA A 124 9.71 3.67 -22.53
CA ALA A 124 10.28 4.92 -23.06
C ALA A 124 9.36 5.59 -24.10
N GLY A 125 8.19 5.03 -24.38
CA GLY A 125 7.26 5.52 -25.39
C GLY A 125 6.00 6.13 -24.83
N SER A 126 4.86 5.71 -25.35
CA SER A 126 3.54 6.29 -25.00
C SER A 126 3.12 6.05 -23.54
N ASP A 127 3.74 5.11 -22.84
CA ASP A 127 3.48 4.88 -21.42
C ASP A 127 4.32 5.80 -20.52
N PHE A 128 5.38 6.40 -21.02
CA PHE A 128 6.16 7.36 -20.23
C PHE A 128 5.36 8.65 -20.00
N ASN A 129 5.23 9.02 -18.74
CA ASN A 129 4.58 10.27 -18.35
C ASN A 129 5.18 10.78 -17.02
N PRO A 130 5.96 11.89 -17.05
CA PRO A 130 6.61 12.44 -15.87
C PRO A 130 5.67 12.71 -14.70
N ARG A 131 4.48 13.28 -14.94
CA ARG A 131 3.49 13.55 -13.90
C ARG A 131 2.96 12.28 -13.22
N ARG A 132 2.89 11.16 -13.99
CA ARG A 132 2.52 9.88 -13.40
C ARG A 132 3.68 9.32 -12.57
N MET A 133 4.91 9.53 -12.98
CA MET A 133 6.10 9.14 -12.21
C MET A 133 6.17 9.89 -10.88
N GLU A 134 5.96 11.20 -10.87
CA GLU A 134 5.88 12.01 -9.65
C GLU A 134 4.81 11.46 -8.68
N ARG A 135 3.62 11.10 -9.18
CA ARG A 135 2.58 10.46 -8.35
C ARG A 135 3.01 9.12 -7.76
N TYR A 136 3.71 8.30 -8.52
CA TYR A 136 4.25 7.05 -7.98
C TYR A 136 5.28 7.32 -6.90
N PHE A 137 6.21 8.25 -7.12
CA PHE A 137 7.22 8.60 -6.14
C PHE A 137 6.60 9.09 -4.83
N MET A 138 5.61 9.97 -4.88
CA MET A 138 4.89 10.41 -3.68
C MET A 138 4.23 9.26 -2.92
N LEU A 139 3.63 8.30 -3.61
CA LEU A 139 3.02 7.14 -2.97
C LEU A 139 4.05 6.21 -2.34
N VAL A 140 5.19 6.04 -3.00
CA VAL A 140 6.30 5.22 -2.48
C VAL A 140 6.92 5.89 -1.26
N GLU A 141 7.19 7.19 -1.31
CA GLU A 141 7.73 7.95 -0.18
C GLU A 141 6.82 7.87 1.04
N ARG A 142 5.53 8.14 0.87
CA ARG A 142 4.53 7.95 1.92
C ARG A 142 4.52 6.54 2.49
N SER A 143 4.78 5.53 1.67
CA SER A 143 4.83 4.14 2.10
C SER A 143 6.06 3.80 2.94
N ARG A 144 7.09 4.64 2.93
CA ARG A 144 8.44 4.41 3.49
C ARG A 144 9.18 3.23 2.83
N ALA A 145 8.76 2.80 1.65
CA ALA A 145 9.46 1.81 0.86
C ALA A 145 10.50 2.47 -0.06
N LYS A 146 11.44 1.69 -0.58
CA LYS A 146 12.39 2.17 -1.59
C LYS A 146 11.75 2.16 -2.97
N ALA A 147 11.95 3.23 -3.76
CA ALA A 147 11.55 3.28 -5.16
C ALA A 147 12.62 2.64 -6.05
N VAL A 148 12.18 1.74 -6.94
CA VAL A 148 12.99 1.21 -8.05
C VAL A 148 12.17 1.37 -9.32
N VAL A 149 12.77 1.92 -10.39
CA VAL A 149 12.07 2.14 -11.66
C VAL A 149 12.67 1.25 -12.74
N LEU A 150 11.81 0.58 -13.49
CA LEU A 150 12.20 -0.16 -14.69
C LEU A 150 11.61 0.53 -15.92
N VAL A 151 12.48 1.11 -16.75
CA VAL A 151 12.14 1.53 -18.11
C VAL A 151 12.16 0.26 -18.96
N ASN A 152 11.00 -0.36 -19.07
CA ASN A 152 10.82 -1.67 -19.68
C ASN A 152 10.56 -1.58 -21.19
N LYS A 153 10.56 -2.72 -21.88
CA LYS A 153 10.41 -2.85 -23.32
C LYS A 153 11.50 -2.12 -24.11
N SER A 154 12.73 -2.09 -23.57
CA SER A 154 13.86 -1.46 -24.24
C SER A 154 14.13 -2.04 -25.64
N ASP A 155 13.69 -3.27 -25.88
CA ASP A 155 13.74 -3.96 -27.19
C ASP A 155 12.80 -3.36 -28.26
N LEU A 156 11.83 -2.52 -27.87
CA LEU A 156 10.87 -1.91 -28.77
C LEU A 156 11.18 -0.42 -29.07
N PHE A 157 12.12 0.18 -28.34
CA PHE A 157 12.44 1.61 -28.47
C PHE A 157 13.94 1.81 -28.75
N PRO A 158 14.33 2.88 -29.46
CA PRO A 158 15.73 3.24 -29.66
C PRO A 158 16.46 3.49 -28.35
N ASP A 159 17.76 3.20 -28.32
CA ASP A 159 18.59 3.31 -27.11
C ASP A 159 18.62 4.76 -26.56
N ASP A 160 18.69 5.76 -27.43
CA ASP A 160 18.68 7.18 -27.07
C ASP A 160 17.38 7.58 -26.35
N LEU A 161 16.23 7.04 -26.80
CA LEU A 161 14.95 7.28 -26.15
C LEU A 161 14.87 6.59 -24.77
N ASN A 162 15.37 5.36 -24.66
CA ASN A 162 15.45 4.65 -23.37
C ASN A 162 16.35 5.39 -22.37
N VAL A 163 17.48 5.92 -22.82
CA VAL A 163 18.40 6.70 -21.99
C VAL A 163 17.76 8.02 -21.57
N SER A 164 17.14 8.75 -22.50
CA SER A 164 16.47 10.02 -22.20
C SER A 164 15.34 9.83 -21.14
N ALA A 165 14.53 8.80 -21.29
CA ALA A 165 13.48 8.49 -20.29
C ALA A 165 14.08 8.16 -18.93
N LYS A 166 15.21 7.43 -18.87
CA LYS A 166 15.91 7.14 -17.62
C LYS A 166 16.42 8.42 -16.96
N GLU A 167 17.12 9.28 -17.71
CA GLU A 167 17.67 10.54 -17.21
C GLU A 167 16.57 11.45 -16.65
N GLU A 168 15.45 11.60 -17.36
CA GLU A 168 14.32 12.39 -16.90
C GLU A 168 13.70 11.83 -15.60
N ILE A 169 13.64 10.51 -15.44
CA ILE A 169 13.18 9.89 -14.19
C ILE A 169 14.15 10.14 -13.03
N GLU A 170 15.46 10.06 -13.28
CA GLU A 170 16.51 10.33 -12.29
C GLU A 170 16.50 11.81 -11.85
N GLU A 171 16.17 12.75 -12.76
CA GLU A 171 15.97 14.16 -12.43
C GLU A 171 14.71 14.37 -11.54
N LEU A 172 13.63 13.63 -11.79
CA LEU A 172 12.41 13.71 -10.97
C LEU A 172 12.62 13.20 -9.54
N ASN A 173 13.47 12.17 -9.36
CA ASN A 173 13.75 11.60 -8.05
C ASN A 173 15.16 10.95 -8.03
N ALA A 174 16.15 11.70 -7.58
CA ALA A 174 17.54 11.25 -7.48
C ALA A 174 17.76 10.09 -6.47
N ALA A 175 16.79 9.81 -5.58
CA ALA A 175 16.86 8.69 -4.63
C ALA A 175 16.34 7.37 -5.21
N ALA A 176 15.70 7.39 -6.38
CA ALA A 176 15.21 6.20 -7.06
C ALA A 176 16.33 5.51 -7.84
N ASP A 177 16.39 4.19 -7.78
CA ASP A 177 17.25 3.41 -8.66
C ASP A 177 16.52 3.16 -9.99
N VAL A 178 17.11 3.58 -11.13
CA VAL A 178 16.46 3.50 -12.45
C VAL A 178 17.26 2.57 -13.38
N TYR A 179 16.57 1.60 -13.99
CA TYR A 179 17.16 0.59 -14.86
C TYR A 179 16.40 0.47 -16.18
N ILE A 180 17.15 0.30 -17.28
CA ILE A 180 16.58 -0.01 -18.60
C ILE A 180 16.51 -1.55 -18.71
N THR A 181 15.34 -2.09 -19.08
CA THR A 181 15.07 -3.52 -19.10
C THR A 181 14.18 -3.94 -20.27
N SER A 182 14.27 -5.21 -20.63
CA SER A 182 13.27 -5.89 -21.46
C SER A 182 12.83 -7.19 -20.76
N ALA A 183 11.66 -7.17 -20.16
CA ALA A 183 11.10 -8.35 -19.52
C ALA A 183 10.80 -9.45 -20.55
N ALA A 184 10.45 -9.10 -21.79
CA ALA A 184 10.18 -10.05 -22.86
C ALA A 184 11.43 -10.81 -23.30
N LYS A 185 12.59 -10.16 -23.32
CA LYS A 185 13.88 -10.75 -23.68
C LYS A 185 14.72 -11.21 -22.49
N ASN A 186 14.22 -11.03 -21.26
CA ASN A 186 14.98 -11.27 -20.02
C ASN A 186 16.30 -10.47 -19.95
N GLU A 187 16.30 -9.25 -20.51
CA GLU A 187 17.46 -8.36 -20.53
C GLU A 187 17.38 -7.33 -19.41
N GLY A 188 18.50 -7.09 -18.73
CA GLY A 188 18.60 -6.11 -17.64
C GLY A 188 17.92 -6.52 -16.33
N LEU A 189 17.22 -7.64 -16.25
CA LEU A 189 16.44 -8.06 -15.06
C LEU A 189 17.33 -8.54 -13.89
N GLY A 190 18.61 -8.90 -14.18
CA GLY A 190 19.55 -9.32 -13.14
C GLY A 190 19.74 -8.30 -12.00
N VAL A 191 19.45 -7.03 -12.28
CA VAL A 191 19.50 -5.95 -11.27
C VAL A 191 18.49 -6.17 -10.14
N LEU A 192 17.40 -6.90 -10.37
CA LEU A 192 16.39 -7.17 -9.34
C LEU A 192 16.88 -8.13 -8.26
N LYS A 193 17.90 -8.94 -8.53
CA LYS A 193 18.49 -9.87 -7.53
C LYS A 193 18.99 -9.15 -6.27
N GLN A 194 19.42 -7.90 -6.38
CA GLN A 194 19.85 -7.12 -5.21
C GLN A 194 18.69 -6.75 -4.27
N TYR A 195 17.46 -6.73 -4.77
CA TYR A 195 16.24 -6.42 -4.03
C TYR A 195 15.45 -7.68 -3.63
N LEU A 196 15.72 -8.82 -4.28
CA LEU A 196 15.07 -10.12 -4.01
C LEU A 196 15.91 -10.96 -3.05
N LYS A 197 16.30 -10.36 -1.93
CA LYS A 197 17.02 -11.05 -0.86
C LYS A 197 16.03 -11.71 0.12
N LYS A 198 16.52 -12.69 0.85
CA LYS A 198 15.78 -13.37 1.91
C LYS A 198 15.12 -12.38 2.86
N GLY A 199 13.82 -12.51 3.06
CA GLY A 199 13.04 -11.62 3.91
C GLY A 199 12.69 -10.25 3.32
N VAL A 200 13.21 -9.89 2.13
CA VAL A 200 12.90 -8.62 1.47
C VAL A 200 11.67 -8.77 0.59
N SER A 201 10.69 -7.91 0.80
CA SER A 201 9.42 -7.90 0.06
C SER A 201 9.42 -6.82 -1.01
N ILE A 202 9.02 -7.18 -2.23
CA ILE A 202 8.79 -6.22 -3.31
C ILE A 202 7.33 -6.25 -3.77
N THR A 203 6.85 -5.15 -4.32
CA THR A 203 5.60 -5.10 -5.10
C THR A 203 5.84 -4.37 -6.41
N ILE A 204 5.07 -4.72 -7.44
CA ILE A 204 5.24 -4.18 -8.79
C ILE A 204 4.02 -3.35 -9.15
N VAL A 205 4.25 -2.11 -9.60
CA VAL A 205 3.21 -1.17 -10.03
C VAL A 205 3.53 -0.62 -11.43
N GLY A 206 2.53 -0.09 -12.11
CA GLY A 206 2.68 0.48 -13.46
C GLY A 206 1.38 0.32 -14.26
N SER A 207 1.31 0.94 -15.41
CA SER A 207 0.11 0.93 -16.27
C SER A 207 -0.22 -0.45 -16.85
N SER A 208 -1.41 -0.57 -17.40
CA SER A 208 -1.80 -1.80 -18.12
C SER A 208 -0.95 -1.98 -19.37
N GLY A 209 -0.47 -3.19 -19.58
CA GLY A 209 0.34 -3.51 -20.77
C GLY A 209 1.82 -3.11 -20.69
N VAL A 210 2.32 -2.52 -19.59
CA VAL A 210 3.74 -2.13 -19.45
C VAL A 210 4.70 -3.33 -19.30
N GLY A 211 4.18 -4.53 -19.03
CA GLY A 211 4.97 -5.76 -18.93
C GLY A 211 5.07 -6.36 -17.53
N LYS A 212 4.23 -5.92 -16.56
CA LYS A 212 4.24 -6.45 -15.18
C LYS A 212 4.10 -7.98 -15.13
N SER A 213 3.09 -8.54 -15.78
CA SER A 213 2.87 -9.99 -15.79
C SER A 213 4.03 -10.75 -16.45
N THR A 214 4.65 -10.16 -17.48
CA THR A 214 5.84 -10.74 -18.11
C THR A 214 7.00 -10.75 -17.13
N LEU A 215 7.21 -9.64 -16.40
CA LEU A 215 8.24 -9.57 -15.37
C LEU A 215 7.99 -10.58 -14.24
N VAL A 216 6.77 -10.68 -13.74
CA VAL A 216 6.38 -11.65 -12.71
C VAL A 216 6.70 -13.07 -13.18
N ASN A 217 6.31 -13.44 -14.41
CA ASN A 217 6.61 -14.76 -14.97
C ASN A 217 8.12 -15.02 -15.07
N GLN A 218 8.92 -14.00 -15.44
CA GLN A 218 10.38 -14.15 -15.49
C GLN A 218 10.99 -14.34 -14.08
N LEU A 219 10.46 -13.67 -13.06
CA LEU A 219 10.92 -13.83 -11.69
C LEU A 219 10.54 -15.16 -11.07
N LEU A 220 9.41 -15.73 -11.48
CA LEU A 220 8.91 -17.01 -10.98
C LEU A 220 9.58 -18.21 -11.68
N GLY A 221 10.14 -18.01 -12.88
CA GLY A 221 10.75 -19.07 -13.70
C GLY A 221 9.75 -20.02 -14.34
N ASP A 222 10.23 -20.86 -15.29
CA ASP A 222 9.37 -21.80 -16.01
C ASP A 222 8.89 -23.02 -15.18
N GLU A 223 9.53 -23.27 -14.03
CA GLU A 223 9.23 -24.40 -13.13
C GLU A 223 8.39 -24.01 -11.90
N TRP A 224 7.81 -22.81 -11.91
CA TRP A 224 7.02 -22.40 -10.77
C TRP A 224 5.72 -23.21 -10.67
N GLN A 225 5.83 -24.35 -10.03
CA GLN A 225 4.69 -25.07 -9.47
C GLN A 225 4.38 -24.45 -8.11
N TRP A 226 3.17 -23.94 -7.99
CA TRP A 226 2.64 -23.57 -6.69
C TRP A 226 2.96 -24.66 -5.67
N VAL A 227 3.70 -24.32 -4.61
CA VAL A 227 3.75 -25.14 -3.40
C VAL A 227 2.39 -24.98 -2.70
N SER A 228 1.36 -25.40 -3.37
CA SER A 228 0.04 -25.58 -2.81
C SER A 228 -0.41 -27.01 -3.09
N ASP A 229 0.16 -27.95 -2.34
CA ASP A 229 -0.46 -29.25 -2.13
C ASP A 229 -1.90 -29.15 -1.58
N VAL A 230 -2.36 -27.90 -1.30
CA VAL A 230 -3.72 -27.60 -0.80
C VAL A 230 -4.72 -27.38 -1.94
N ASN A 231 -4.29 -27.08 -3.17
CA ASN A 231 -5.22 -26.80 -4.28
C ASN A 231 -5.69 -28.02 -5.07
N GLU A 232 -5.09 -29.19 -4.89
CA GLU A 232 -5.60 -30.42 -5.52
C GLU A 232 -6.95 -30.88 -4.94
N LEU A 233 -7.32 -30.44 -3.72
CA LEU A 233 -8.58 -30.82 -3.09
C LEU A 233 -9.79 -29.99 -3.54
N THR A 234 -9.61 -28.85 -4.20
CA THR A 234 -10.73 -27.96 -4.58
C THR A 234 -11.10 -27.96 -6.06
N GLY A 235 -10.36 -28.62 -6.94
CA GLY A 235 -10.73 -28.87 -8.34
C GLY A 235 -11.07 -27.62 -9.19
N LYS A 236 -10.68 -26.42 -8.76
CA LYS A 236 -10.92 -25.17 -9.51
C LYS A 236 -9.74 -24.81 -10.37
N GLY A 237 -9.94 -25.10 -11.66
CA GLY A 237 -9.01 -24.73 -12.72
C GLY A 237 -8.71 -23.24 -12.78
N ARG A 238 -7.56 -22.97 -13.38
CA ARG A 238 -6.96 -21.72 -13.86
C ARG A 238 -7.97 -20.60 -14.11
N HIS A 239 -8.40 -19.91 -13.05
CA HIS A 239 -9.24 -18.70 -13.15
C HIS A 239 -8.41 -17.49 -12.79
N THR A 240 -8.47 -16.48 -13.64
CA THR A 240 -8.01 -15.10 -13.46
C THR A 240 -7.95 -14.71 -11.98
N THR A 241 -6.75 -14.74 -11.41
CA THR A 241 -6.49 -14.44 -9.99
C THR A 241 -6.89 -12.98 -9.74
N THR A 242 -8.00 -12.78 -9.05
CA THR A 242 -8.47 -11.44 -8.62
C THR A 242 -8.05 -11.13 -7.19
N ALA A 243 -7.47 -12.10 -6.49
CA ALA A 243 -6.98 -11.97 -5.12
C ALA A 243 -5.53 -11.46 -5.12
N ARG A 244 -5.17 -10.70 -4.09
CA ARG A 244 -3.79 -10.31 -3.82
C ARG A 244 -3.08 -11.46 -3.15
N GLU A 245 -1.84 -11.69 -3.55
CA GLU A 245 -1.06 -12.81 -3.05
C GLU A 245 0.37 -12.40 -2.75
N LEU A 246 0.92 -12.95 -1.67
CA LEU A 246 2.33 -12.88 -1.33
C LEU A 246 2.97 -14.20 -1.71
N LEU A 247 4.01 -14.12 -2.54
CA LEU A 247 4.74 -15.26 -3.08
C LEU A 247 6.17 -15.22 -2.54
N VAL A 248 6.63 -16.33 -1.98
CA VAL A 248 8.02 -16.48 -1.57
C VAL A 248 8.77 -17.12 -2.73
N LEU A 249 9.82 -16.45 -3.21
CA LEU A 249 10.62 -16.91 -4.35
C LEU A 249 11.69 -17.90 -3.87
N ASP A 250 12.08 -18.84 -4.74
CA ASP A 250 13.09 -19.85 -4.40
C ASP A 250 14.45 -19.27 -4.02
N GLU A 251 14.83 -18.13 -4.62
CA GLU A 251 16.06 -17.39 -4.30
C GLU A 251 15.93 -16.57 -2.98
N GLY A 252 14.77 -16.60 -2.31
CA GLY A 252 14.53 -16.04 -0.97
C GLY A 252 13.87 -14.66 -0.92
N GLY A 253 13.58 -14.02 -2.05
CA GLY A 253 12.80 -12.78 -2.12
C GLY A 253 11.31 -13.04 -1.94
N ILE A 254 10.55 -11.99 -1.65
CA ILE A 254 9.10 -12.03 -1.49
C ILE A 254 8.47 -11.08 -2.49
N LEU A 255 7.56 -11.59 -3.31
CA LEU A 255 6.77 -10.78 -4.24
C LEU A 255 5.34 -10.65 -3.71
N ILE A 256 4.86 -9.40 -3.54
CA ILE A 256 3.45 -9.13 -3.27
C ILE A 256 2.80 -8.73 -4.59
N ASP A 257 2.06 -9.67 -5.19
CA ASP A 257 1.36 -9.44 -6.44
C ASP A 257 -0.02 -8.84 -6.20
N ASN A 258 -0.30 -7.78 -6.93
CA ASN A 258 -1.55 -7.05 -6.88
C ASN A 258 -2.23 -7.09 -8.26
N PRO A 259 -2.96 -8.15 -8.61
CA PRO A 259 -3.62 -8.27 -9.91
C PRO A 259 -4.56 -7.10 -10.19
N GLY A 260 -4.51 -6.56 -11.39
CA GLY A 260 -5.47 -5.53 -11.83
C GLY A 260 -5.21 -4.09 -11.35
N ILE A 261 -4.02 -3.76 -10.86
CA ILE A 261 -3.63 -2.36 -10.68
C ILE A 261 -3.43 -1.72 -12.05
N ARG A 262 -4.48 -1.07 -12.56
CA ARG A 262 -4.44 -0.35 -13.85
C ARG A 262 -4.01 1.10 -13.69
N GLU A 263 -4.41 1.74 -12.59
CA GLU A 263 -4.04 3.11 -12.25
C GLU A 263 -3.93 3.26 -10.74
N VAL A 264 -2.85 3.88 -10.29
CA VAL A 264 -2.69 4.25 -8.88
C VAL A 264 -3.26 5.65 -8.73
N GLN A 265 -4.47 5.76 -8.17
CA GLN A 265 -5.02 7.04 -7.75
C GLN A 265 -4.35 7.50 -6.47
N MET A 266 -4.03 8.77 -6.41
CA MET A 266 -3.27 9.34 -5.31
C MET A 266 -4.05 9.25 -3.98
N TRP A 267 -3.35 8.78 -2.95
CA TRP A 267 -3.74 8.85 -1.55
C TRP A 267 -2.53 9.36 -0.76
N THR A 268 -2.39 10.68 -0.66
CA THR A 268 -1.26 11.33 -0.01
C THR A 268 -1.74 12.56 0.78
N ASP A 269 -0.82 13.28 1.39
CA ASP A 269 -1.06 14.47 2.21
C ASP A 269 -0.09 15.60 1.84
N GLU A 270 -0.32 16.78 2.42
CA GLU A 270 0.47 17.99 2.16
C GLU A 270 1.95 17.84 2.57
N ASN A 271 2.24 17.04 3.60
CA ASN A 271 3.63 16.85 4.04
C ASN A 271 4.41 16.06 3.01
N THR A 272 3.83 14.95 2.51
CA THR A 272 4.44 14.14 1.45
C THR A 272 4.63 14.96 0.16
N LEU A 273 3.68 15.86 -0.17
CA LEU A 273 3.84 16.76 -1.31
C LEU A 273 5.06 17.66 -1.14
N ARG A 274 5.22 18.30 0.01
CA ARG A 274 6.38 19.17 0.31
C ARG A 274 7.70 18.40 0.28
N GLU A 275 7.74 17.21 0.85
CA GLU A 275 8.92 16.34 0.84
C GLU A 275 9.32 15.94 -0.59
N SER A 276 8.35 15.67 -1.47
CA SER A 276 8.59 15.31 -2.87
C SER A 276 8.94 16.50 -3.78
N PHE A 277 8.62 17.73 -3.35
CA PHE A 277 8.86 18.98 -4.08
C PHE A 277 9.66 19.98 -3.23
N ILE A 278 10.73 19.49 -2.58
CA ILE A 278 11.61 20.30 -1.71
C ILE A 278 12.17 21.52 -2.45
N ASP A 279 12.47 21.39 -3.74
CA ASP A 279 12.92 22.46 -4.62
C ASP A 279 11.90 23.61 -4.69
N ILE A 280 10.62 23.29 -4.87
CA ILE A 280 9.54 24.27 -4.91
C ILE A 280 9.32 24.90 -3.52
N ASP A 281 9.32 24.09 -2.45
CA ASP A 281 9.16 24.57 -1.07
C ASP A 281 10.31 25.50 -0.65
N ALA A 282 11.54 25.17 -1.06
CA ALA A 282 12.71 26.02 -0.84
C ALA A 282 12.62 27.39 -1.55
N ILE A 283 12.13 27.41 -2.80
CA ILE A 283 11.89 28.66 -3.54
C ILE A 283 10.72 29.45 -2.91
N ALA A 284 9.63 28.77 -2.57
CA ALA A 284 8.45 29.38 -1.95
C ALA A 284 8.77 30.06 -0.62
N SER A 285 9.70 29.52 0.16
CA SER A 285 10.18 30.11 1.41
C SER A 285 10.86 31.48 1.25
N GLN A 286 11.29 31.82 0.03
CA GLN A 286 11.94 33.09 -0.31
C GLN A 286 10.94 34.16 -0.79
N CYS A 287 9.65 33.87 -0.84
CA CYS A 287 8.64 34.85 -1.20
C CYS A 287 8.62 36.01 -0.20
N LYS A 288 8.38 37.23 -0.71
CA LYS A 288 8.32 38.44 0.12
C LYS A 288 7.22 38.38 1.19
N PHE A 289 6.11 37.69 0.89
CA PHE A 289 4.98 37.56 1.80
C PHE A 289 4.81 36.12 2.23
N HIS A 290 4.59 35.91 3.52
CA HIS A 290 4.42 34.58 4.11
C HIS A 290 3.13 33.86 3.62
N ASP A 291 2.12 34.63 3.21
CA ASP A 291 0.83 34.14 2.66
C ASP A 291 0.74 34.28 1.15
N CYS A 292 1.88 34.29 0.47
CA CYS A 292 1.96 34.37 -0.98
C CYS A 292 1.19 33.22 -1.63
N LYS A 293 0.30 33.55 -2.56
CA LYS A 293 -0.47 32.57 -3.32
C LYS A 293 0.16 32.20 -4.67
N HIS A 294 1.32 32.76 -4.95
CA HIS A 294 2.10 32.52 -6.17
C HIS A 294 1.37 32.80 -7.51
N ALA A 295 0.25 33.53 -7.45
CA ALA A 295 -0.53 33.89 -8.65
C ALA A 295 0.08 35.10 -9.36
N SER A 296 -0.10 36.30 -8.81
CA SER A 296 0.40 37.56 -9.37
C SER A 296 0.97 38.47 -8.29
N ASP A 297 1.40 37.89 -7.17
CA ASP A 297 1.90 38.62 -6.03
C ASP A 297 3.25 39.28 -6.33
N LYS A 298 3.38 40.58 -6.03
CA LYS A 298 4.65 41.31 -6.23
C LYS A 298 5.71 40.78 -5.28
N GLY A 299 6.85 40.29 -5.85
CA GLY A 299 7.94 39.69 -5.09
C GLY A 299 7.73 38.22 -4.77
N CYS A 300 6.97 37.54 -5.59
CA CYS A 300 6.84 36.08 -5.57
C CYS A 300 8.12 35.44 -6.11
N ALA A 301 8.79 34.62 -5.29
CA ALA A 301 10.03 33.94 -5.70
C ALA A 301 9.72 32.82 -6.72
N ILE A 302 8.58 32.14 -6.61
CA ILE A 302 8.17 31.12 -7.58
C ILE A 302 8.01 31.71 -8.97
N ASN A 303 7.29 32.84 -9.13
CA ASN A 303 7.15 33.48 -10.44
C ASN A 303 8.48 33.91 -11.02
N ALA A 304 9.38 34.47 -10.18
CA ALA A 304 10.72 34.86 -10.62
C ALA A 304 11.56 33.64 -11.05
N ALA A 305 11.48 32.51 -10.35
CA ALA A 305 12.18 31.29 -10.70
C ALA A 305 11.65 30.67 -12.00
N VAL A 306 10.33 30.72 -12.25
CA VAL A 306 9.75 30.30 -13.53
C VAL A 306 10.16 31.23 -14.67
N GLU A 307 10.14 32.55 -14.47
CA GLU A 307 10.57 33.53 -15.48
C GLU A 307 12.06 33.42 -15.81
N SER A 308 12.89 33.11 -14.85
CA SER A 308 14.34 32.91 -15.06
C SER A 308 14.71 31.54 -15.64
N GLY A 309 13.79 30.57 -15.64
CA GLY A 309 14.03 29.18 -16.04
C GLY A 309 14.71 28.32 -14.97
N GLU A 310 14.85 28.82 -13.74
CA GLU A 310 15.35 28.06 -12.59
C GLU A 310 14.35 26.97 -12.17
N LEU A 311 13.05 27.25 -12.28
CA LEU A 311 11.97 26.29 -12.08
C LEU A 311 11.21 26.09 -13.40
N SER A 312 11.12 24.84 -13.89
CA SER A 312 10.35 24.58 -15.09
C SER A 312 8.86 24.79 -14.86
N ILE A 313 8.17 25.36 -15.83
CA ILE A 313 6.74 25.64 -15.74
C ILE A 313 5.93 24.35 -15.62
N GLU A 314 6.36 23.29 -16.31
CA GLU A 314 5.73 21.97 -16.29
C GLU A 314 5.80 21.35 -14.90
N ARG A 315 6.94 21.48 -14.19
CA ARG A 315 7.14 20.98 -12.83
C ARG A 315 6.25 21.75 -11.85
N TYR A 316 6.17 23.06 -11.99
CA TYR A 316 5.30 23.88 -11.14
C TYR A 316 3.81 23.60 -11.39
N GLU A 317 3.38 23.43 -12.63
CA GLU A 317 2.01 23.00 -12.95
C GLU A 317 1.67 21.62 -12.39
N SER A 318 2.67 20.71 -12.36
CA SER A 318 2.50 19.39 -11.76
C SER A 318 2.26 19.51 -10.25
N TYR A 319 3.06 20.30 -9.57
CA TYR A 319 2.89 20.62 -8.14
C TYR A 319 1.49 21.17 -7.85
N LEU A 320 1.03 22.19 -8.57
CA LEU A 320 -0.28 22.79 -8.38
C LEU A 320 -1.42 21.79 -8.56
N LYS A 321 -1.35 20.94 -9.58
CA LYS A 321 -2.37 19.89 -9.80
C LYS A 321 -2.42 18.88 -8.66
N LEU A 322 -1.25 18.48 -8.14
CA LEU A 322 -1.17 17.55 -7.01
C LEU A 322 -1.67 18.22 -5.72
N GLU A 323 -1.35 19.49 -5.49
CA GLU A 323 -1.85 20.29 -4.38
C GLU A 323 -3.39 20.39 -4.40
N ASP A 324 -3.98 20.71 -5.53
CA ASP A 324 -5.43 20.75 -5.73
C ASP A 324 -6.08 19.37 -5.45
N GLU A 325 -5.49 18.29 -5.95
CA GLU A 325 -5.98 16.94 -5.71
C GLU A 325 -5.95 16.59 -4.19
N ILE A 326 -4.90 16.97 -3.48
CA ILE A 326 -4.76 16.77 -2.02
C ILE A 326 -5.77 17.63 -1.25
N GLU A 327 -5.94 18.90 -1.64
CA GLU A 327 -6.90 19.80 -0.99
C GLU A 327 -8.34 19.26 -1.14
N GLU A 328 -8.71 18.79 -2.33
CA GLU A 328 -10.00 18.14 -2.55
C GLU A 328 -10.16 16.87 -1.68
N LEU A 329 -9.12 16.04 -1.60
CA LEU A 329 -9.14 14.86 -0.73
C LEU A 329 -9.36 15.24 0.72
N ASN A 330 -8.67 16.26 1.22
CA ASN A 330 -8.79 16.74 2.61
C ASN A 330 -10.18 17.31 2.88
N LYS A 331 -10.77 18.08 1.95
CA LYS A 331 -12.15 18.58 2.06
C LYS A 331 -13.15 17.41 2.17
N ARG A 332 -12.97 16.36 1.38
CA ARG A 332 -13.83 15.17 1.38
C ARG A 332 -13.65 14.34 2.67
N ARG A 333 -12.42 14.18 3.16
CA ARG A 333 -12.11 13.51 4.45
C ARG A 333 -12.80 14.22 5.61
N LYS A 334 -12.64 15.55 5.74
CA LYS A 334 -13.29 16.36 6.79
C LYS A 334 -14.82 16.22 6.76
N LYS A 335 -15.42 16.28 5.55
CA LYS A 335 -16.87 16.10 5.41
C LYS A 335 -17.35 14.72 5.86
N ARG A 336 -16.60 13.65 5.52
CA ARG A 336 -16.93 12.28 5.92
C ARG A 336 -16.80 12.10 7.44
N GLN A 337 -15.72 12.60 8.03
CA GLN A 337 -15.51 12.56 9.48
C GLN A 337 -16.68 13.23 10.23
N MET A 338 -17.09 14.41 9.80
CA MET A 338 -18.25 15.09 10.36
C MET A 338 -19.54 14.26 10.27
N ILE A 339 -19.78 13.57 9.16
CA ILE A 339 -20.95 12.70 8.98
C ILE A 339 -20.87 11.51 9.93
N THR A 340 -19.70 10.87 10.04
CA THR A 340 -19.48 9.72 10.94
C THR A 340 -19.66 10.11 12.39
N GLU A 341 -19.09 11.24 12.82
CA GLU A 341 -19.28 11.77 14.18
C GLU A 341 -20.75 12.09 14.50
N ARG A 342 -21.49 12.67 13.52
CA ARG A 342 -22.91 12.95 13.68
C ARG A 342 -23.72 11.65 13.83
N ARG A 343 -23.39 10.61 13.05
CA ARG A 343 -24.02 9.28 13.16
C ARG A 343 -23.74 8.66 14.52
N ALA A 344 -22.47 8.63 14.94
CA ALA A 344 -22.06 8.10 16.24
C ALA A 344 -22.76 8.82 17.41
N LYS A 345 -22.85 10.15 17.37
CA LYS A 345 -23.59 10.94 18.36
C LYS A 345 -25.08 10.60 18.38
N ARG A 346 -25.70 10.38 17.22
CA ARG A 346 -27.11 9.97 17.10
C ARG A 346 -27.32 8.57 17.68
N ASP A 347 -26.47 7.62 17.33
CA ASP A 347 -26.57 6.24 17.79
C ASP A 347 -26.35 6.12 19.30
N ASN A 348 -25.43 6.90 19.86
CA ASN A 348 -25.23 6.98 21.30
C ASN A 348 -26.45 7.58 22.02
N ARG A 349 -27.14 8.60 21.44
CA ARG A 349 -28.38 9.13 21.99
C ARG A 349 -29.50 8.09 21.98
N ILE A 350 -29.63 7.32 20.89
CA ILE A 350 -30.62 6.24 20.80
C ILE A 350 -30.34 5.14 21.82
N LYS A 351 -29.07 4.72 21.98
CA LYS A 351 -28.65 3.74 22.99
C LYS A 351 -28.95 4.24 24.41
N ALA A 352 -28.63 5.50 24.70
CA ALA A 352 -28.93 6.10 26.01
C ALA A 352 -30.41 6.17 26.31
N ARG A 353 -31.25 6.51 25.31
CA ARG A 353 -32.72 6.51 25.45
C ARG A 353 -33.26 5.11 25.70
N ASN A 354 -32.84 4.11 24.90
CA ASN A 354 -33.28 2.73 25.09
C ASN A 354 -32.85 2.17 26.45
N LEU A 355 -31.70 2.59 26.98
CA LEU A 355 -31.26 2.21 28.33
C LEU A 355 -32.12 2.85 29.40
N ALA A 356 -32.47 4.13 29.26
CA ALA A 356 -33.37 4.83 30.19
C ALA A 356 -34.78 4.17 30.20
N ASP A 357 -35.35 3.89 29.03
CA ASP A 357 -36.64 3.23 28.88
C ASP A 357 -36.67 1.82 29.54
N ARG A 358 -35.53 1.08 29.48
CA ARG A 358 -35.38 -0.21 30.17
C ARG A 358 -35.35 -0.05 31.69
N ILE A 359 -34.59 0.94 32.18
CA ILE A 359 -34.49 1.21 33.64
C ILE A 359 -35.86 1.60 34.19
N ASP A 360 -36.60 2.45 33.48
CA ASP A 360 -37.98 2.83 33.89
C ASP A 360 -38.92 1.65 33.87
N TYR A 361 -38.82 0.74 32.88
CA TYR A 361 -39.62 -0.49 32.83
C TYR A 361 -39.31 -1.40 34.01
N ASP A 362 -38.05 -1.64 34.35
CA ASP A 362 -37.62 -2.48 35.46
C ASP A 362 -38.00 -1.88 36.82
N ASN A 363 -37.97 -0.54 36.96
CA ASN A 363 -38.41 0.15 38.19
C ASN A 363 -39.94 0.06 38.42
N ASN A 364 -40.73 0.06 37.32
CA ASN A 364 -42.20 -0.05 37.40
C ASN A 364 -42.70 -1.48 37.63
N GLN A 365 -41.82 -2.50 37.52
CA GLN A 365 -42.18 -3.92 37.78
C GLN A 365 -41.78 -4.40 39.18
N LYS A 366 -41.18 -3.56 40.05
CA LYS A 366 -40.94 -3.95 41.44
C LYS A 366 -42.23 -4.01 42.19
N PRO A 367 -42.63 -5.16 42.74
CA PRO A 367 -43.86 -5.26 43.57
C PRO A 367 -43.68 -4.36 44.79
N GLU A 368 -44.71 -3.57 45.09
CA GLU A 368 -44.84 -2.87 46.37
C GLU A 368 -44.88 -3.95 47.46
N ASN A 369 -43.81 -4.04 48.23
CA ASN A 369 -43.79 -4.85 49.44
C ASN A 369 -44.69 -4.17 50.46
N TYR A 370 -45.87 -4.78 50.70
CA TYR A 370 -46.69 -4.55 51.87
C TYR A 370 -46.15 -5.39 53.02
#